data_b1a3f7a7372a55f592ad0d31b959829c
#
_entry.id   b1a3f7a7372a55f592ad0d31b959829c
#
_cell.length_a   1.000
_cell.length_b   1.000
_cell.length_c   1.000
_cell.angle_alpha   90.00
_cell.angle_beta   90.00
_cell.angle_gamma   90.00
#
_symmetry.space_group_name_H-M   'P 1'
#
loop_
_entity.id
_entity.type
_entity.pdbx_description
1 polymer ?
#
loop_
_entity_poly.entity_id
_entity_poly.type
_entity_poly.pdbx_seq_one_letter_code
_entity_poly.pdbx_strand_id
1 'polypeptide(L)'
;MRKIFLFADRLYKNTISTTPFWGTPIYFYLLFMAIKIPLLVLASFIMGFVVSIKRWREPGYAFVLFMFLFWIVPYSLMGAKWLRYTLSLMPFVYMLSAIGVVEVVRFTSRQLNYSKQTRAIVAAVCAMIFLGLPAWTAYSAGPHYALYTNALGAAKVGHFFPHDEFYDDGLREAIKFVCEASPPGAFIAHETTAATRYYLARFGRTDLKSKAISAPDFDVVNIPGPAYIIIQRGRTYFENRDKIALVRSSFKKVHEVSVNGMTAAEVFLNKTN
;
A
#
# COMPACT_ATOMS: atom_id res chain seq x y z
N MET A 1 20.18 -2.89 6.43
CA MET A 1 19.02 -3.30 5.63
C MET A 1 18.12 -4.34 6.32
N ARG A 2 18.66 -5.35 6.99
CA ARG A 2 17.86 -6.38 7.71
C ARG A 2 16.84 -5.85 8.75
N LYS A 3 17.11 -4.71 9.38
CA LYS A 3 16.25 -4.17 10.46
C LYS A 3 14.92 -3.59 9.98
N ILE A 4 14.81 -3.12 8.74
CA ILE A 4 13.56 -2.57 8.21
C ILE A 4 12.52 -3.69 7.99
N PHE A 5 12.96 -4.89 7.63
CA PHE A 5 12.10 -6.06 7.41
C PHE A 5 11.57 -6.71 8.69
N LEU A 6 12.30 -6.57 9.80
CA LEU A 6 11.87 -7.07 11.11
C LEU A 6 10.65 -6.31 11.67
N PHE A 7 10.27 -5.18 11.06
CA PHE A 7 9.15 -4.37 11.52
C PHE A 7 7.79 -4.98 11.20
N ALA A 8 7.65 -5.67 10.08
CA ALA A 8 6.40 -6.32 9.75
C ALA A 8 6.04 -7.40 10.79
N ASP A 9 7.00 -8.27 11.13
CA ASP A 9 6.82 -9.29 12.15
C ASP A 9 6.57 -8.69 13.56
N ARG A 10 7.18 -7.55 13.87
CA ARG A 10 6.97 -6.87 15.15
C ARG A 10 5.68 -6.06 15.21
N LEU A 11 5.21 -5.51 14.10
CA LEU A 11 3.94 -4.82 14.02
C LEU A 11 2.78 -5.72 14.44
N TYR A 12 2.79 -6.97 14.01
CA TYR A 12 1.75 -7.93 14.36
C TYR A 12 1.94 -8.57 15.74
N LYS A 13 3.16 -8.73 16.19
CA LYS A 13 3.48 -9.24 17.52
C LYS A 13 3.17 -8.24 18.63
N ASN A 14 3.15 -6.94 18.32
CA ASN A 14 2.92 -5.84 19.23
C ASN A 14 1.99 -4.78 18.61
N THR A 15 0.82 -5.20 18.14
CA THR A 15 -0.24 -4.27 17.69
C THR A 15 -0.61 -3.24 18.74
N ILE A 16 -0.17 -3.43 19.98
CA ILE A 16 -0.34 -2.51 21.11
C ILE A 16 1.04 -2.21 21.72
N SER A 17 2.07 -1.98 20.88
CA SER A 17 3.30 -1.43 21.45
C SER A 17 3.04 0.02 21.88
N THR A 18 2.82 0.18 23.16
CA THR A 18 2.69 1.48 23.83
C THR A 18 4.02 2.24 23.88
N THR A 19 5.11 1.64 23.42
CA THR A 19 6.44 2.24 23.41
C THR A 19 6.71 2.95 22.08
N PRO A 20 6.63 4.29 22.02
CA PRO A 20 6.68 5.07 20.77
C PRO A 20 8.00 4.91 20.00
N PHE A 21 9.10 4.55 20.66
CA PHE A 21 10.42 4.49 20.03
C PHE A 21 10.89 3.07 19.65
N TRP A 22 10.20 2.01 20.07
CA TRP A 22 10.64 0.63 19.93
C TRP A 22 9.87 -0.19 18.89
N GLY A 23 8.84 0.40 18.29
CA GLY A 23 8.06 -0.20 17.22
C GLY A 23 8.62 0.12 15.83
N THR A 24 7.73 0.51 14.91
CA THR A 24 8.08 0.97 13.57
C THR A 24 8.91 2.25 13.64
N PRO A 25 9.97 2.42 12.80
CA PRO A 25 10.85 3.58 12.86
C PRO A 25 10.11 4.92 12.76
N ILE A 26 10.59 5.93 13.48
CA ILE A 26 10.04 7.28 13.44
C ILE A 26 9.99 7.88 12.02
N TYR A 27 10.94 7.51 11.15
CA TYR A 27 11.02 7.98 9.77
C TYR A 27 10.12 7.21 8.79
N PHE A 28 9.25 6.31 9.25
CA PHE A 28 8.40 5.47 8.41
C PHE A 28 7.58 6.29 7.39
N TYR A 29 6.91 7.34 7.83
CA TYR A 29 6.11 8.19 6.94
C TYR A 29 6.94 9.08 6.02
N LEU A 30 8.14 9.48 6.43
CA LEU A 30 9.08 10.19 5.55
C LEU A 30 9.57 9.25 4.44
N LEU A 31 9.89 8.00 4.77
CA LEU A 31 10.23 6.98 3.79
C LEU A 31 9.06 6.72 2.84
N PHE A 32 7.83 6.59 3.38
CA PHE A 32 6.63 6.46 2.57
C PHE A 32 6.50 7.61 1.57
N MET A 33 6.60 8.85 2.03
CA MET A 33 6.53 10.02 1.16
C MET A 33 7.61 9.99 0.07
N ALA A 34 8.85 9.65 0.43
CA ALA A 34 9.97 9.60 -0.49
C ALA A 34 9.75 8.60 -1.64
N ILE A 35 9.15 7.43 -1.39
CA ILE A 35 9.07 6.34 -2.38
C ILE A 35 7.67 6.13 -2.98
N LYS A 36 6.60 6.58 -2.31
CA LYS A 36 5.21 6.37 -2.73
C LYS A 36 4.57 7.60 -3.39
N ILE A 37 5.14 8.77 -3.22
CA ILE A 37 4.63 9.99 -3.85
C ILE A 37 5.33 10.17 -5.21
N PRO A 38 4.59 10.48 -6.30
CA PRO A 38 5.22 10.80 -7.58
C PRO A 38 6.27 11.91 -7.43
N LEU A 39 7.43 11.75 -8.07
CA LEU A 39 8.60 12.64 -7.85
C LEU A 39 8.30 14.10 -8.10
N LEU A 40 7.45 14.42 -9.09
CA LEU A 40 7.06 15.79 -9.36
C LEU A 40 6.29 16.40 -8.18
N VAL A 41 5.36 15.63 -7.61
CA VAL A 41 4.58 16.04 -6.42
C VAL A 41 5.51 16.19 -5.22
N LEU A 42 6.44 15.26 -5.03
CA LEU A 42 7.41 15.30 -3.94
C LEU A 42 8.34 16.51 -4.04
N ALA A 43 8.88 16.80 -5.23
CA ALA A 43 9.73 17.98 -5.45
C ALA A 43 8.96 19.29 -5.19
N SER A 44 7.74 19.38 -5.71
CA SER A 44 6.85 20.52 -5.46
C SER A 44 6.45 20.65 -3.99
N PHE A 45 6.24 19.53 -3.30
CA PHE A 45 6.00 19.51 -1.85
C PHE A 45 7.17 20.09 -1.07
N ILE A 46 8.41 19.66 -1.36
CA ILE A 46 9.61 20.17 -0.68
C ILE A 46 9.72 21.68 -0.89
N MET A 47 9.52 22.17 -2.11
CA MET A 47 9.52 23.59 -2.41
C MET A 47 8.45 24.34 -1.61
N GLY A 48 7.21 23.86 -1.64
CA GLY A 48 6.09 24.48 -0.94
C GLY A 48 6.25 24.44 0.58
N PHE A 49 6.83 23.39 1.12
CA PHE A 49 7.16 23.28 2.54
C PHE A 49 8.18 24.34 2.96
N VAL A 50 9.26 24.50 2.20
CA VAL A 50 10.28 25.55 2.44
C VAL A 50 9.66 26.95 2.35
N VAL A 51 8.83 27.21 1.33
CA VAL A 51 8.12 28.47 1.19
C VAL A 51 7.20 28.75 2.37
N SER A 52 6.44 27.74 2.79
CA SER A 52 5.51 27.86 3.93
C SER A 52 6.26 28.15 5.24
N ILE A 53 7.44 27.55 5.44
CA ILE A 53 8.28 27.88 6.59
C ILE A 53 8.75 29.35 6.50
N LYS A 54 9.21 29.83 5.34
CA LYS A 54 9.65 31.21 5.18
C LYS A 54 8.54 32.24 5.37
N ARG A 55 7.30 31.83 5.05
CA ARG A 55 6.09 32.67 5.12
C ARG A 55 5.14 32.26 6.26
N TRP A 56 5.65 31.61 7.29
CA TRP A 56 4.86 31.06 8.40
C TRP A 56 4.00 32.10 9.14
N ARG A 57 4.33 33.41 9.05
CA ARG A 57 3.55 34.52 9.62
C ARG A 57 2.26 34.83 8.85
N GLU A 58 2.15 34.33 7.61
CA GLU A 58 0.93 34.49 6.83
C GLU A 58 -0.05 33.35 7.17
N PRO A 59 -1.31 33.68 7.58
CA PRO A 59 -2.22 32.70 8.15
C PRO A 59 -2.46 31.44 7.29
N GLY A 60 -2.55 31.60 5.96
CA GLY A 60 -2.77 30.48 5.05
C GLY A 60 -1.60 29.48 5.02
N TYR A 61 -0.36 29.99 4.97
CA TYR A 61 0.86 29.15 4.98
C TYR A 61 1.03 28.49 6.36
N ALA A 62 0.79 29.26 7.44
CA ALA A 62 0.86 28.76 8.80
C ALA A 62 -0.15 27.61 9.01
N PHE A 63 -1.37 27.78 8.56
CA PHE A 63 -2.43 26.77 8.69
C PHE A 63 -2.04 25.45 8.00
N VAL A 64 -1.64 25.50 6.72
CA VAL A 64 -1.29 24.28 5.97
C VAL A 64 -0.08 23.58 6.59
N LEU A 65 0.95 24.37 6.97
CA LEU A 65 2.14 23.84 7.64
C LEU A 65 1.80 23.20 8.99
N PHE A 66 0.98 23.90 9.82
CA PHE A 66 0.55 23.39 11.10
C PHE A 66 -0.23 22.07 10.94
N MET A 67 -1.20 22.02 10.04
CA MET A 67 -2.01 20.83 9.81
C MET A 67 -1.16 19.65 9.29
N PHE A 68 -0.18 19.90 8.42
CA PHE A 68 0.76 18.87 8.00
C PHE A 68 1.55 18.31 9.20
N LEU A 69 2.11 19.18 10.03
CA LEU A 69 2.87 18.79 11.22
C LEU A 69 1.99 18.13 12.27
N PHE A 70 0.75 18.60 12.45
CA PHE A 70 -0.24 18.05 13.38
C PHE A 70 -0.54 16.56 13.07
N TRP A 71 -0.51 16.16 11.80
CA TRP A 71 -0.70 14.76 11.42
C TRP A 71 0.59 13.95 11.43
N ILE A 72 1.67 14.46 10.78
CA ILE A 72 2.88 13.66 10.60
C ILE A 72 3.63 13.43 11.92
N VAL A 73 3.64 14.40 12.84
CA VAL A 73 4.40 14.27 14.10
C VAL A 73 3.79 13.21 15.01
N PRO A 74 2.50 13.26 15.39
CA PRO A 74 1.88 12.21 16.20
C PRO A 74 1.99 10.83 15.56
N TYR A 75 1.70 10.72 14.26
CA TYR A 75 1.81 9.43 13.55
C TYR A 75 3.24 8.88 13.55
N SER A 76 4.24 9.74 13.43
CA SER A 76 5.65 9.32 13.48
C SER A 76 6.08 8.84 14.87
N LEU A 77 5.44 9.34 15.92
CA LEU A 77 5.71 8.96 17.32
C LEU A 77 4.97 7.68 17.74
N MET A 78 3.91 7.29 17.05
CA MET A 78 3.18 6.06 17.34
C MET A 78 4.07 4.82 17.13
N GLY A 79 3.94 3.82 18.01
CA GLY A 79 4.66 2.56 17.88
C GLY A 79 4.22 1.72 16.68
N ALA A 80 2.90 1.60 16.47
CA ALA A 80 2.30 0.93 15.32
C ALA A 80 1.99 1.94 14.22
N LYS A 81 2.44 1.67 13.01
CA LYS A 81 2.27 2.54 11.84
C LYS A 81 1.70 1.75 10.66
N TRP A 82 0.72 2.36 9.97
CA TRP A 82 0.06 1.78 8.81
C TRP A 82 0.02 2.78 7.67
N LEU A 83 0.19 2.33 6.43
CA LEU A 83 0.11 3.21 5.25
C LEU A 83 -1.23 3.92 5.15
N ARG A 84 -2.33 3.30 5.55
CA ARG A 84 -3.67 3.91 5.53
C ARG A 84 -3.80 5.21 6.37
N TYR A 85 -2.95 5.41 7.38
CA TYR A 85 -2.95 6.65 8.16
C TYR A 85 -2.45 7.85 7.35
N THR A 86 -1.73 7.61 6.24
CA THR A 86 -1.30 8.70 5.35
C THR A 86 -2.46 9.39 4.64
N LEU A 87 -3.66 8.79 4.58
CA LEU A 87 -4.82 9.40 3.92
C LEU A 87 -5.17 10.76 4.51
N SER A 88 -5.09 10.94 5.84
CA SER A 88 -5.32 12.23 6.49
C SER A 88 -4.19 13.24 6.27
N LEU A 89 -2.99 12.77 5.93
CA LEU A 89 -1.82 13.59 5.63
C LEU A 89 -1.83 14.11 4.18
N MET A 90 -2.34 13.31 3.24
CA MET A 90 -2.28 13.60 1.80
C MET A 90 -2.87 14.95 1.38
N PRO A 91 -4.02 15.43 1.89
CA PRO A 91 -4.55 16.74 1.53
C PRO A 91 -3.54 17.86 1.76
N PHE A 92 -2.82 17.82 2.88
CA PHE A 92 -1.83 18.86 3.22
C PHE A 92 -0.54 18.71 2.42
N VAL A 93 -0.16 17.50 2.07
CA VAL A 93 0.94 17.24 1.11
C VAL A 93 0.61 17.85 -0.25
N TYR A 94 -0.60 17.67 -0.77
CA TYR A 94 -1.01 18.26 -2.05
C TYR A 94 -1.16 19.77 -1.98
N MET A 95 -1.66 20.33 -0.86
CA MET A 95 -1.72 21.77 -0.67
C MET A 95 -0.31 22.39 -0.66
N LEU A 96 0.63 21.80 0.07
CA LEU A 96 2.02 22.25 0.06
C LEU A 96 2.65 22.10 -1.33
N SER A 97 2.35 21.01 -2.04
CA SER A 97 2.82 20.84 -3.42
C SER A 97 2.27 21.92 -4.35
N ALA A 98 0.99 22.28 -4.23
CA ALA A 98 0.39 23.35 -5.01
C ALA A 98 1.04 24.72 -4.74
N ILE A 99 1.35 25.02 -3.47
CA ILE A 99 2.15 26.21 -3.08
C ILE A 99 3.50 26.20 -3.81
N GLY A 100 4.18 25.03 -3.84
CA GLY A 100 5.45 24.89 -4.54
C GLY A 100 5.36 25.17 -6.04
N VAL A 101 4.36 24.61 -6.71
CA VAL A 101 4.11 24.87 -8.14
C VAL A 101 3.87 26.36 -8.41
N VAL A 102 3.01 26.99 -7.61
CA VAL A 102 2.70 28.42 -7.74
C VAL A 102 3.97 29.27 -7.57
N GLU A 103 4.84 28.92 -6.63
CA GLU A 103 6.07 29.67 -6.41
C GLU A 103 7.09 29.48 -7.53
N VAL A 104 7.20 28.28 -8.11
CA VAL A 104 7.99 28.04 -9.33
C VAL A 104 7.50 28.92 -10.47
N VAL A 105 6.18 28.96 -10.73
CA VAL A 105 5.60 29.83 -11.77
C VAL A 105 5.85 31.31 -11.50
N ARG A 106 5.75 31.74 -10.25
CA ARG A 106 6.05 33.13 -9.86
C ARG A 106 7.52 33.48 -10.08
N PHE A 107 8.40 32.59 -9.64
CA PHE A 107 9.85 32.79 -9.78
C PHE A 107 10.26 32.91 -11.26
N THR A 108 9.86 31.93 -12.09
CA THR A 108 10.17 31.94 -13.53
C THR A 108 9.57 33.15 -14.24
N SER A 109 8.34 33.52 -13.87
CA SER A 109 7.69 34.71 -14.46
C SER A 109 8.38 36.01 -14.14
N ARG A 110 8.97 36.14 -12.95
CA ARG A 110 9.75 37.31 -12.54
C ARG A 110 11.11 37.39 -13.26
N GLN A 111 11.81 36.25 -13.34
CA GLN A 111 13.14 36.19 -13.97
C GLN A 111 13.07 36.44 -15.48
N LEU A 112 12.04 35.97 -16.15
CA LEU A 112 11.90 36.03 -17.61
C LEU A 112 11.00 37.19 -18.08
N ASN A 113 10.56 38.06 -17.16
CA ASN A 113 9.68 39.20 -17.47
C ASN A 113 8.45 38.85 -18.35
N TYR A 114 7.81 37.73 -18.05
CA TYR A 114 6.67 37.26 -18.85
C TYR A 114 5.51 38.25 -18.87
N SER A 115 4.90 38.40 -20.06
CA SER A 115 3.61 39.07 -20.21
C SER A 115 2.52 38.36 -19.38
N LYS A 116 1.40 39.04 -19.11
CA LYS A 116 0.27 38.42 -18.41
C LYS A 116 -0.22 37.15 -19.12
N GLN A 117 -0.29 37.19 -20.46
CA GLN A 117 -0.72 36.07 -21.27
C GLN A 117 0.26 34.90 -21.21
N THR A 118 1.57 35.16 -21.37
CA THR A 118 2.61 34.13 -21.25
C THR A 118 2.60 33.48 -19.86
N ARG A 119 2.40 34.28 -18.81
CA ARG A 119 2.29 33.77 -17.43
C ARG A 119 1.10 32.84 -17.26
N ALA A 120 -0.07 33.18 -17.83
CA ALA A 120 -1.25 32.32 -17.78
C ALA A 120 -1.03 30.98 -18.51
N ILE A 121 -0.39 31.04 -19.68
CA ILE A 121 -0.02 29.84 -20.45
C ILE A 121 0.94 28.96 -19.65
N VAL A 122 2.01 29.52 -19.09
CA VAL A 122 2.98 28.77 -18.27
C VAL A 122 2.29 28.16 -17.05
N ALA A 123 1.44 28.89 -16.37
CA ALA A 123 0.67 28.37 -15.24
C ALA A 123 -0.25 27.21 -15.66
N ALA A 124 -0.94 27.32 -16.80
CA ALA A 124 -1.80 26.25 -17.33
C ALA A 124 -0.97 25.00 -17.70
N VAL A 125 0.17 25.17 -18.35
CA VAL A 125 1.08 24.05 -18.69
C VAL A 125 1.61 23.38 -17.43
N CYS A 126 2.08 24.15 -16.45
CA CYS A 126 2.51 23.60 -15.15
C CYS A 126 1.40 22.83 -14.45
N ALA A 127 0.18 23.36 -14.45
CA ALA A 127 -0.99 22.67 -13.88
C ALA A 127 -1.32 21.38 -14.64
N MET A 128 -1.29 21.38 -15.95
CA MET A 128 -1.51 20.15 -16.75
C MET A 128 -0.44 19.09 -16.47
N ILE A 129 0.82 19.46 -16.38
CA ILE A 129 1.91 18.53 -16.05
C ILE A 129 1.74 18.02 -14.63
N PHE A 130 1.46 18.91 -13.67
CA PHE A 130 1.33 18.57 -12.26
C PHE A 130 0.13 17.65 -11.97
N LEU A 131 -0.95 17.77 -12.73
CA LEU A 131 -2.12 16.90 -12.62
C LEU A 131 -2.00 15.66 -13.53
N GLY A 132 -1.49 15.83 -14.73
CA GLY A 132 -1.44 14.78 -15.74
C GLY A 132 -0.44 13.66 -15.41
N LEU A 133 0.76 13.99 -14.92
CA LEU A 133 1.74 12.96 -14.57
C LEU A 133 1.28 12.06 -13.41
N PRO A 134 0.78 12.57 -12.27
CA PRO A 134 0.23 11.74 -11.23
C PRO A 134 -1.00 10.93 -11.69
N ALA A 135 -1.88 11.50 -12.51
CA ALA A 135 -3.01 10.80 -13.09
C ALA A 135 -2.56 9.63 -13.98
N TRP A 136 -1.58 9.87 -14.86
CA TRP A 136 -0.96 8.81 -15.66
C TRP A 136 -0.31 7.74 -14.80
N THR A 137 0.40 8.14 -13.75
CA THR A 137 1.02 7.22 -12.78
C THR A 137 -0.04 6.35 -12.09
N ALA A 138 -1.14 6.95 -11.66
CA ALA A 138 -2.25 6.22 -11.05
C ALA A 138 -2.89 5.24 -12.06
N TYR A 139 -3.14 5.69 -13.28
CA TYR A 139 -3.69 4.84 -14.35
C TYR A 139 -2.78 3.63 -14.64
N SER A 140 -1.47 3.85 -14.77
CA SER A 140 -0.50 2.79 -15.05
C SER A 140 -0.28 1.82 -13.88
N ALA A 141 -0.53 2.25 -12.65
CA ALA A 141 -0.44 1.40 -11.46
C ALA A 141 -1.69 0.53 -11.22
N GLY A 142 -2.79 0.83 -11.91
CA GLY A 142 -4.03 0.08 -11.76
C GLY A 142 -3.94 -1.36 -12.26
N PRO A 143 -4.66 -2.30 -11.62
CA PRO A 143 -5.50 -2.16 -10.42
C PRO A 143 -4.73 -2.20 -9.09
N HIS A 144 -3.41 -2.40 -9.11
CA HIS A 144 -2.55 -2.64 -7.95
C HIS A 144 -1.91 -1.35 -7.42
N TYR A 145 -2.75 -0.35 -7.11
CA TYR A 145 -2.29 1.01 -6.73
C TYR A 145 -1.36 1.03 -5.50
N ALA A 146 -1.59 0.13 -4.55
CA ALA A 146 -0.77 0.04 -3.35
C ALA A 146 0.68 -0.38 -3.65
N LEU A 147 0.90 -1.07 -4.77
CA LEU A 147 2.23 -1.53 -5.20
C LEU A 147 3.05 -0.46 -5.93
N TYR A 148 2.46 0.70 -6.23
CA TYR A 148 3.19 1.78 -6.87
C TYR A 148 4.41 2.21 -6.05
N THR A 149 5.54 2.38 -6.72
CA THR A 149 6.75 3.03 -6.21
C THR A 149 7.32 3.96 -7.28
N ASN A 150 7.80 5.12 -6.87
CA ASN A 150 8.49 6.03 -7.77
C ASN A 150 9.95 5.55 -8.05
N ALA A 151 10.72 6.30 -8.83
CA ALA A 151 12.09 5.94 -9.18
C ALA A 151 13.04 5.83 -7.97
N LEU A 152 12.80 6.55 -6.86
CA LEU A 152 13.58 6.41 -5.63
C LEU A 152 13.34 5.06 -4.96
N GLY A 153 12.16 4.50 -5.11
CA GLY A 153 11.83 3.12 -4.69
C GLY A 153 12.39 2.05 -5.62
N ALA A 154 12.96 2.45 -6.79
CA ALA A 154 13.58 1.60 -7.79
C ALA A 154 12.71 0.40 -8.21
N ALA A 155 11.39 0.59 -8.31
CA ALA A 155 10.40 -0.46 -8.59
C ALA A 155 10.49 -1.69 -7.67
N LYS A 156 11.11 -1.56 -6.50
CA LYS A 156 11.25 -2.64 -5.50
C LYS A 156 9.97 -2.82 -4.71
N VAL A 157 8.94 -3.31 -5.39
CA VAL A 157 7.64 -3.62 -4.80
C VAL A 157 7.80 -4.60 -3.63
N GLY A 158 7.11 -4.33 -2.52
CA GLY A 158 7.15 -5.18 -1.32
C GLY A 158 8.47 -5.20 -0.58
N HIS A 159 9.44 -4.36 -0.95
CA HIS A 159 10.71 -4.27 -0.25
C HIS A 159 10.62 -3.44 1.04
N PHE A 160 9.91 -2.31 0.97
CA PHE A 160 9.82 -1.37 2.09
C PHE A 160 8.60 -1.61 2.98
N PHE A 161 7.47 -1.99 2.39
CA PHE A 161 6.19 -2.18 3.08
C PHE A 161 5.52 -3.49 2.68
N PRO A 162 6.16 -4.65 2.97
CA PRO A 162 5.74 -5.94 2.40
C PRO A 162 4.32 -6.37 2.77
N HIS A 163 3.79 -5.95 3.92
CA HIS A 163 2.41 -6.25 4.33
C HIS A 163 1.41 -5.26 3.76
N ASP A 164 1.67 -3.97 3.92
CA ASP A 164 0.73 -2.92 3.55
C ASP A 164 0.60 -2.77 2.03
N GLU A 165 1.65 -3.09 1.27
CA GLU A 165 1.62 -3.06 -0.19
C GLU A 165 0.81 -4.20 -0.78
N PHE A 166 0.96 -5.43 -0.26
CA PHE A 166 0.31 -6.62 -0.80
C PHE A 166 -1.01 -6.98 -0.11
N TYR A 167 -1.55 -6.14 0.71
CA TYR A 167 -2.65 -6.41 1.64
C TYR A 167 -3.70 -7.40 1.11
N ASP A 168 -4.40 -7.07 0.01
CA ASP A 168 -5.36 -7.95 -0.67
C ASP A 168 -5.03 -8.17 -2.16
N ASP A 169 -3.84 -7.75 -2.60
CA ASP A 169 -3.41 -7.93 -3.98
C ASP A 169 -3.23 -9.41 -4.32
N GLY A 170 -3.67 -9.78 -5.51
CA GLY A 170 -3.62 -11.17 -6.00
C GLY A 170 -4.75 -12.07 -5.51
N LEU A 171 -5.59 -11.64 -4.56
CA LEU A 171 -6.67 -12.48 -4.02
C LEU A 171 -7.73 -12.81 -5.08
N ARG A 172 -8.15 -11.82 -5.85
CA ARG A 172 -9.15 -11.98 -6.90
C ARG A 172 -8.71 -13.04 -7.93
N GLU A 173 -7.49 -12.93 -8.38
CA GLU A 173 -6.87 -13.83 -9.36
C GLU A 173 -6.73 -15.24 -8.81
N ALA A 174 -6.28 -15.38 -7.56
CA ALA A 174 -6.16 -16.66 -6.87
C ALA A 174 -7.53 -17.34 -6.70
N ILE A 175 -8.56 -16.59 -6.27
CA ILE A 175 -9.91 -17.14 -6.14
C ILE A 175 -10.49 -17.51 -7.51
N LYS A 176 -10.26 -16.68 -8.54
CA LYS A 176 -10.71 -17.00 -9.90
C LYS A 176 -10.12 -18.34 -10.36
N PHE A 177 -8.83 -18.55 -10.20
CA PHE A 177 -8.19 -19.83 -10.49
C PHE A 177 -8.84 -21.00 -9.73
N VAL A 178 -9.07 -20.82 -8.42
CA VAL A 178 -9.73 -21.89 -7.63
C VAL A 178 -11.15 -22.14 -8.11
N CYS A 179 -11.91 -21.13 -8.48
CA CYS A 179 -13.26 -21.29 -9.02
C CYS A 179 -13.30 -22.11 -10.33
N GLU A 180 -12.27 -21.93 -11.17
CA GLU A 180 -12.14 -22.62 -12.46
C GLU A 180 -11.60 -24.05 -12.28
N ALA A 181 -10.68 -24.28 -11.34
CA ALA A 181 -9.98 -25.54 -11.16
C ALA A 181 -10.66 -26.50 -10.16
N SER A 182 -11.52 -25.99 -9.25
CA SER A 182 -12.07 -26.80 -8.17
C SER A 182 -13.36 -27.53 -8.54
N PRO A 183 -13.55 -28.78 -8.09
CA PRO A 183 -14.82 -29.48 -8.20
C PRO A 183 -15.91 -28.80 -7.34
N PRO A 184 -17.20 -29.11 -7.60
CA PRO A 184 -18.29 -28.62 -6.75
C PRO A 184 -18.10 -29.00 -5.29
N GLY A 185 -18.44 -28.07 -4.38
CA GLY A 185 -18.38 -28.29 -2.94
C GLY A 185 -16.97 -28.31 -2.33
N ALA A 186 -15.91 -28.01 -3.11
CA ALA A 186 -14.55 -27.96 -2.60
C ALA A 186 -14.40 -26.91 -1.48
N PHE A 187 -13.35 -27.09 -0.67
CA PHE A 187 -13.07 -26.23 0.46
C PHE A 187 -11.97 -25.20 0.12
N ILE A 188 -12.13 -23.97 0.60
CA ILE A 188 -11.13 -22.91 0.46
C ILE A 188 -10.71 -22.43 1.84
N ALA A 189 -9.40 -22.44 2.12
CA ALA A 189 -8.85 -21.73 3.27
C ALA A 189 -8.15 -20.45 2.81
N HIS A 190 -8.57 -19.32 3.37
CA HIS A 190 -7.95 -18.03 3.17
C HIS A 190 -8.20 -17.12 4.38
N GLU A 191 -7.27 -16.22 4.68
CA GLU A 191 -7.34 -15.40 5.88
C GLU A 191 -8.55 -14.46 5.92
N THR A 192 -8.93 -13.85 4.80
CA THR A 192 -10.04 -12.90 4.72
C THR A 192 -11.30 -13.55 4.15
N THR A 193 -12.06 -14.24 4.99
CA THR A 193 -13.27 -14.97 4.56
C THR A 193 -14.35 -14.09 3.95
N ALA A 194 -14.50 -12.84 4.38
CA ALA A 194 -15.48 -11.91 3.81
C ALA A 194 -15.17 -11.58 2.35
N ALA A 195 -13.90 -11.26 2.04
CA ALA A 195 -13.46 -11.01 0.66
C ALA A 195 -13.54 -12.28 -0.19
N THR A 196 -13.19 -13.44 0.39
CA THR A 196 -13.32 -14.74 -0.29
C THR A 196 -14.76 -14.97 -0.69
N ARG A 197 -15.72 -14.87 0.22
CA ARG A 197 -17.15 -15.05 -0.08
C ARG A 197 -17.67 -14.08 -1.13
N TYR A 198 -17.22 -12.82 -1.10
CA TYR A 198 -17.59 -11.84 -2.11
C TYR A 198 -17.16 -12.28 -3.51
N TYR A 199 -15.91 -12.73 -3.68
CA TYR A 199 -15.42 -13.17 -4.98
C TYR A 199 -16.03 -14.50 -5.41
N LEU A 200 -16.28 -15.44 -4.50
CA LEU A 200 -16.98 -16.68 -4.81
C LEU A 200 -18.39 -16.41 -5.37
N ALA A 201 -19.13 -15.52 -4.72
CA ALA A 201 -20.45 -15.10 -5.22
C ALA A 201 -20.35 -14.42 -6.59
N ARG A 202 -19.35 -13.55 -6.79
CA ARG A 202 -19.11 -12.85 -8.05
C ARG A 202 -18.75 -13.79 -9.21
N PHE A 203 -18.07 -14.91 -8.92
CA PHE A 203 -17.71 -15.92 -9.91
C PHE A 203 -18.73 -17.08 -9.99
N GLY A 204 -19.88 -16.96 -9.31
CA GLY A 204 -20.94 -17.97 -9.37
C GLY A 204 -20.64 -19.29 -8.64
N ARG A 205 -19.66 -19.29 -7.72
CA ARG A 205 -19.22 -20.47 -6.97
C ARG A 205 -19.60 -20.39 -5.49
N THR A 206 -20.89 -20.20 -5.23
CA THR A 206 -21.44 -20.17 -3.85
C THR A 206 -21.50 -21.55 -3.19
N ASP A 207 -21.26 -22.61 -3.95
CA ASP A 207 -21.13 -24.00 -3.49
C ASP A 207 -19.86 -24.24 -2.66
N LEU A 208 -18.82 -23.41 -2.85
CA LEU A 208 -17.54 -23.57 -2.16
C LEU A 208 -17.59 -23.07 -0.71
N LYS A 209 -17.05 -23.86 0.21
CA LYS A 209 -16.99 -23.51 1.64
C LYS A 209 -15.68 -22.79 1.94
N SER A 210 -15.73 -21.70 2.73
CA SER A 210 -14.53 -20.95 3.07
C SER A 210 -14.32 -20.80 4.58
N LYS A 211 -13.05 -20.85 5.03
CA LYS A 211 -12.64 -20.66 6.43
C LYS A 211 -11.33 -19.87 6.51
N ALA A 212 -11.14 -19.14 7.61
CA ALA A 212 -9.88 -18.44 7.87
C ALA A 212 -8.78 -19.41 8.27
N ILE A 213 -7.55 -19.19 7.78
CA ILE A 213 -6.38 -20.00 8.18
C ILE A 213 -6.08 -19.81 9.67
N SER A 214 -6.22 -18.57 10.19
CA SER A 214 -6.01 -18.26 11.61
C SER A 214 -7.12 -18.77 12.53
N ALA A 215 -8.25 -19.27 11.99
CA ALA A 215 -9.35 -19.75 12.83
C ALA A 215 -8.83 -20.84 13.81
N PRO A 216 -9.22 -20.78 15.10
CA PRO A 216 -8.75 -21.74 16.09
C PRO A 216 -9.10 -23.19 15.76
N ASP A 217 -10.24 -23.38 15.12
CA ASP A 217 -10.79 -24.68 14.73
C ASP A 217 -10.41 -25.07 13.28
N PHE A 218 -9.45 -24.37 12.66
CA PHE A 218 -8.90 -24.75 11.36
C PHE A 218 -7.67 -25.64 11.56
N ASP A 219 -7.85 -26.91 11.27
CA ASP A 219 -6.78 -27.91 11.28
C ASP A 219 -6.26 -28.13 9.86
N VAL A 220 -4.99 -27.80 9.63
CA VAL A 220 -4.33 -27.94 8.33
C VAL A 220 -4.15 -29.39 7.93
N VAL A 221 -4.03 -30.32 8.91
CA VAL A 221 -3.77 -31.74 8.67
C VAL A 221 -5.06 -32.47 8.28
N ASN A 222 -6.18 -32.14 8.93
CA ASN A 222 -7.45 -32.83 8.78
C ASN A 222 -8.47 -31.99 7.98
N ILE A 223 -8.04 -31.39 6.88
CA ILE A 223 -8.95 -30.64 6.01
C ILE A 223 -9.72 -31.64 5.14
N PRO A 224 -11.07 -31.58 5.09
CA PRO A 224 -11.82 -32.39 4.15
C PRO A 224 -11.44 -32.02 2.72
N GLY A 225 -11.02 -33.01 1.94
CA GLY A 225 -10.58 -32.79 0.56
C GLY A 225 -11.73 -32.72 -0.45
N PRO A 226 -11.49 -32.19 -1.66
CA PRO A 226 -10.31 -31.45 -2.04
C PRO A 226 -10.33 -30.02 -1.47
N ALA A 227 -9.20 -29.59 -0.94
CA ALA A 227 -9.07 -28.27 -0.30
C ALA A 227 -8.00 -27.42 -0.97
N TYR A 228 -8.34 -26.20 -1.28
CA TYR A 228 -7.45 -25.19 -1.81
C TYR A 228 -7.10 -24.19 -0.71
N ILE A 229 -5.82 -23.96 -0.49
CA ILE A 229 -5.33 -23.01 0.51
C ILE A 229 -4.65 -21.85 -0.21
N ILE A 230 -5.21 -20.66 -0.04
CA ILE A 230 -4.68 -19.43 -0.63
C ILE A 230 -3.83 -18.72 0.42
N ILE A 231 -2.54 -18.65 0.19
CA ILE A 231 -1.58 -17.92 1.00
C ILE A 231 -1.30 -16.59 0.31
N GLN A 232 -1.75 -15.51 0.93
CA GLN A 232 -1.56 -14.16 0.43
C GLN A 232 -0.42 -13.49 1.18
N ARG A 233 0.49 -12.82 0.44
CA ARG A 233 1.69 -12.20 1.01
C ARG A 233 1.37 -11.18 2.10
N GLY A 234 0.39 -10.31 1.87
CA GLY A 234 -0.05 -9.28 2.82
C GLY A 234 -0.90 -9.79 3.98
N ARG A 235 -1.21 -11.09 4.02
CA ARG A 235 -2.07 -11.72 5.05
C ARG A 235 -1.35 -12.80 5.85
N THR A 236 -0.02 -12.74 5.91
CA THR A 236 0.76 -13.61 6.78
C THR A 236 0.95 -12.94 8.13
N TYR A 237 0.32 -13.50 9.15
CA TYR A 237 0.31 -12.98 10.52
C TYR A 237 1.00 -13.96 11.48
N PHE A 238 1.22 -13.51 12.70
CA PHE A 238 1.77 -14.35 13.74
C PHE A 238 0.87 -15.58 14.02
N GLU A 239 -0.44 -15.39 14.02
CA GLU A 239 -1.43 -16.43 14.34
C GLU A 239 -1.55 -17.52 13.26
N ASN A 240 -1.19 -17.22 12.02
CA ASN A 240 -1.29 -18.18 10.91
C ASN A 240 0.06 -18.66 10.37
N ARG A 241 1.17 -18.13 10.87
CA ARG A 241 2.52 -18.35 10.34
C ARG A 241 2.92 -19.82 10.35
N ASP A 242 2.67 -20.53 11.45
CA ASP A 242 3.05 -21.93 11.58
C ASP A 242 2.18 -22.82 10.68
N LYS A 243 0.89 -22.52 10.57
CA LYS A 243 -0.02 -23.19 9.64
C LYS A 243 0.40 -22.97 8.19
N ILE A 244 0.80 -21.75 7.83
CA ILE A 244 1.33 -21.41 6.48
C ILE A 244 2.63 -22.17 6.19
N ALA A 245 3.54 -22.27 7.17
CA ALA A 245 4.77 -23.04 7.02
C ALA A 245 4.48 -24.52 6.77
N LEU A 246 3.53 -25.09 7.50
CA LEU A 246 3.08 -26.46 7.28
C LEU A 246 2.45 -26.67 5.90
N VAL A 247 1.60 -25.76 5.43
CA VAL A 247 1.02 -25.83 4.09
C VAL A 247 2.11 -25.85 3.03
N ARG A 248 3.08 -24.94 3.12
CA ARG A 248 4.19 -24.85 2.15
C ARG A 248 5.08 -26.08 2.11
N SER A 249 5.24 -26.77 3.23
CA SER A 249 6.06 -27.99 3.31
C SER A 249 5.31 -29.26 2.90
N SER A 250 3.98 -29.31 3.07
CA SER A 250 3.22 -30.56 2.95
C SER A 250 2.31 -30.60 1.73
N PHE A 251 1.90 -29.44 1.19
CA PHE A 251 0.91 -29.37 0.12
C PHE A 251 1.54 -29.03 -1.22
N LYS A 252 0.88 -29.42 -2.30
CA LYS A 252 1.34 -29.11 -3.65
C LYS A 252 0.95 -27.67 -4.03
N LYS A 253 1.92 -26.82 -4.36
CA LYS A 253 1.62 -25.52 -4.98
C LYS A 253 1.08 -25.78 -6.39
N VAL A 254 -0.14 -25.32 -6.67
CA VAL A 254 -0.84 -25.53 -7.95
C VAL A 254 -0.96 -24.24 -8.77
N HIS A 255 -0.87 -23.08 -8.13
CA HIS A 255 -0.93 -21.80 -8.82
C HIS A 255 -0.18 -20.71 -8.04
N GLU A 256 0.28 -19.71 -8.76
CA GLU A 256 0.95 -18.52 -8.21
C GLU A 256 0.48 -17.27 -8.95
N VAL A 257 0.09 -16.27 -8.19
CA VAL A 257 -0.25 -14.95 -8.72
C VAL A 257 0.93 -14.02 -8.49
N SER A 258 1.53 -13.58 -9.57
CA SER A 258 2.62 -12.61 -9.54
C SER A 258 2.14 -11.23 -10.00
N VAL A 259 2.51 -10.19 -9.25
CA VAL A 259 2.25 -8.79 -9.58
C VAL A 259 3.58 -8.03 -9.58
N ASN A 260 3.88 -7.36 -10.68
CA ASN A 260 5.15 -6.64 -10.87
C ASN A 260 6.40 -7.51 -10.57
N GLY A 261 6.36 -8.78 -10.97
CA GLY A 261 7.47 -9.72 -10.76
C GLY A 261 7.62 -10.26 -9.33
N MET A 262 6.66 -9.97 -8.45
CA MET A 262 6.66 -10.45 -7.07
C MET A 262 5.43 -11.31 -6.81
N THR A 263 5.62 -12.42 -6.09
CA THR A 263 4.53 -13.30 -5.67
C THR A 263 3.60 -12.57 -4.71
N ALA A 264 2.34 -12.34 -5.13
CA ALA A 264 1.28 -11.73 -4.33
C ALA A 264 0.45 -12.78 -3.58
N ALA A 265 0.12 -13.88 -4.26
CA ALA A 265 -0.61 -15.01 -3.67
C ALA A 265 -0.12 -16.34 -4.22
N GLU A 266 -0.16 -17.38 -3.40
CA GLU A 266 0.13 -18.76 -3.75
C GLU A 266 -1.11 -19.62 -3.46
N VAL A 267 -1.42 -20.56 -4.34
CA VAL A 267 -2.53 -21.52 -4.16
C VAL A 267 -1.95 -22.90 -3.99
N PHE A 268 -2.28 -23.54 -2.91
CA PHE A 268 -1.88 -24.89 -2.57
C PHE A 268 -3.09 -25.81 -2.57
N LEU A 269 -2.90 -27.04 -3.01
CA LEU A 269 -3.90 -28.09 -2.98
C LEU A 269 -3.44 -29.17 -2.00
N ASN A 270 -4.30 -29.56 -1.07
CA ASN A 270 -4.02 -30.74 -0.26
C ASN A 270 -3.97 -31.96 -1.18
N LYS A 271 -3.01 -32.85 -0.95
CA LYS A 271 -3.00 -34.15 -1.62
C LYS A 271 -4.23 -34.92 -1.14
N THR A 272 -5.24 -35.03 -1.97
CA THR A 272 -6.25 -36.07 -1.81
C THR A 272 -5.54 -37.41 -1.99
N ASN A 273 -5.49 -38.22 -0.93
CA ASN A 273 -5.16 -39.61 -1.06
C ASN A 273 -6.16 -40.32 -1.97
#